data_e3d096a0bf263ace8729c5fedee07c8a
#
_entry.id   e3d096a0bf263ace8729c5fedee07c8a
#
_cell.length_a   1.000
_cell.length_b   1.000
_cell.length_c   1.000
_cell.angle_alpha   90.00
_cell.angle_beta   90.00
_cell.angle_gamma   90.00
#
_symmetry.space_group_name_H-M   'P 1'
#
loop_
_entity.id
_entity.type
_entity.pdbx_description
1 polymer ?
#
loop_
_entity_poly.entity_id
_entity_poly.type
_entity_poly.pdbx_seq_one_letter_code
_entity_poly.pdbx_strand_id
1 'polypeptide(L)'
;MRAVTIDEFGAAPTVTEVTKPVPGPGEILVKVSHSSLNGFDGAVIYGFLKDALEHKFPVTLGKDFAGTVEAVGEGVGRTAGDRVFGVVMKPVVQDGALAEYVVVGEGYGIAAAPEGLEPAHAGALGLAGSAAVGVIDALAPQQGETVLVIGATGGVGAYAVQLAAKTGATVIATAKPGAETEFVKGLGATHVVDHTGDLAAQIRALSPGGVHAAAHLAGDPVAAAALVAAGGRLASTLGFGPEAATELDITVTSVMANPDPATLERLADAVVSGALTVPIAQTFGLDAVGQGFAAFGAGTVGKIAVTVA
;
A
#
# COMPACT_ATOMS: atom_id res chain seq x y z
N MET A 1 -4.19 -20.47 17.20
CA MET A 1 -4.58 -19.97 15.87
C MET A 1 -3.38 -19.99 14.93
N ARG A 2 -3.61 -20.19 13.64
CA ARG A 2 -2.53 -20.13 12.66
C ARG A 2 -2.17 -18.69 12.31
N ALA A 3 -0.89 -18.44 12.18
CA ALA A 3 -0.34 -17.13 11.78
C ALA A 3 0.97 -17.31 11.01
N VAL A 4 1.28 -16.36 10.16
CA VAL A 4 2.58 -16.29 9.46
C VAL A 4 3.55 -15.52 10.32
N THR A 5 4.60 -16.17 10.80
CA THR A 5 5.57 -15.57 11.72
C THR A 5 7.00 -15.63 11.21
N ILE A 6 7.81 -14.73 11.77
CA ILE A 6 9.27 -14.81 11.77
C ILE A 6 9.77 -14.73 13.21
N ASP A 7 10.80 -15.50 13.55
CA ASP A 7 11.39 -15.54 14.88
C ASP A 7 12.58 -14.58 15.04
N GLU A 8 13.16 -14.14 13.93
CA GLU A 8 14.24 -13.15 13.86
C GLU A 8 14.26 -12.46 12.50
N PHE A 9 15.00 -11.38 12.38
CA PHE A 9 15.21 -10.72 11.09
C PHE A 9 15.98 -11.64 10.12
N GLY A 10 15.55 -11.66 8.87
CA GLY A 10 16.11 -12.52 7.82
C GLY A 10 15.54 -13.94 7.80
N ALA A 11 14.77 -14.34 8.81
CA ALA A 11 14.13 -15.64 8.81
C ALA A 11 13.03 -15.73 7.71
N ALA A 12 12.90 -16.91 7.12
CA ALA A 12 11.82 -17.18 6.17
C ALA A 12 10.46 -17.17 6.89
N PRO A 13 9.43 -16.48 6.36
CA PRO A 13 8.10 -16.53 6.91
C PRO A 13 7.51 -17.95 6.90
N THR A 14 7.01 -18.41 8.04
CA THR A 14 6.42 -19.73 8.20
C THR A 14 5.06 -19.64 8.89
N VAL A 15 4.16 -20.57 8.56
CA VAL A 15 2.89 -20.71 9.28
C VAL A 15 3.14 -21.45 10.58
N THR A 16 2.79 -20.81 11.69
CA THR A 16 2.94 -21.36 13.05
C THR A 16 1.64 -21.26 13.85
N GLU A 17 1.56 -22.04 14.92
CA GLU A 17 0.49 -21.92 15.89
C GLU A 17 0.87 -20.89 16.96
N VAL A 18 0.04 -19.85 17.08
CA VAL A 18 0.19 -18.82 18.11
C VAL A 18 -1.06 -18.71 18.98
N THR A 19 -0.95 -18.11 20.15
CA THR A 19 -2.10 -17.89 21.03
C THR A 19 -3.10 -16.93 20.36
N LYS A 20 -4.40 -17.26 20.36
CA LYS A 20 -5.46 -16.34 19.91
C LYS A 20 -5.49 -15.13 20.85
N PRO A 21 -5.34 -13.89 20.34
CA PRO A 21 -5.32 -12.71 21.18
C PRO A 21 -6.72 -12.40 21.74
N VAL A 22 -6.76 -11.64 22.83
CA VAL A 22 -7.98 -11.17 23.47
C VAL A 22 -7.98 -9.64 23.41
N PRO A 23 -9.08 -9.01 22.94
CA PRO A 23 -9.14 -7.56 22.84
C PRO A 23 -9.22 -6.91 24.24
N GLY A 24 -8.40 -5.88 24.46
CA GLY A 24 -8.46 -5.00 25.62
C GLY A 24 -9.49 -3.87 25.43
N PRO A 25 -9.62 -2.95 26.41
CA PRO A 25 -10.50 -1.79 26.30
C PRO A 25 -10.16 -0.96 25.03
N GLY A 26 -11.20 -0.58 24.26
CA GLY A 26 -11.05 0.14 22.99
C GLY A 26 -10.51 -0.69 21.82
N GLU A 27 -10.34 -2.00 21.99
CA GLU A 27 -9.83 -2.90 20.95
C GLU A 27 -10.90 -3.86 20.43
N ILE A 28 -10.68 -4.31 19.22
CA ILE A 28 -11.56 -5.20 18.46
C ILE A 28 -10.76 -6.43 18.04
N LEU A 29 -11.27 -7.61 18.33
CA LEU A 29 -10.78 -8.85 17.76
C LEU A 29 -11.48 -9.09 16.43
N VAL A 30 -10.74 -9.12 15.35
CA VAL A 30 -11.23 -9.41 14.00
C VAL A 30 -10.87 -10.85 13.64
N LYS A 31 -11.87 -11.63 13.20
CA LYS A 31 -11.65 -12.87 12.47
C LYS A 31 -11.32 -12.52 11.03
N VAL A 32 -10.08 -12.72 10.63
CA VAL A 32 -9.56 -12.33 9.33
C VAL A 32 -9.99 -13.34 8.27
N SER A 33 -10.58 -12.86 7.20
CA SER A 33 -10.87 -13.68 6.01
C SER A 33 -9.84 -13.46 4.90
N HIS A 34 -9.40 -12.21 4.72
CA HIS A 34 -8.44 -11.82 3.69
C HIS A 34 -7.42 -10.80 4.22
N SER A 35 -6.22 -10.90 3.71
CA SER A 35 -5.10 -9.98 3.92
C SER A 35 -4.38 -9.76 2.60
N SER A 36 -3.27 -9.04 2.60
CA SER A 36 -2.42 -8.89 1.41
C SER A 36 -0.95 -8.65 1.79
N LEU A 37 -0.04 -8.97 0.86
CA LEU A 37 1.38 -8.69 1.01
C LEU A 37 1.69 -7.23 0.65
N ASN A 38 2.62 -6.65 1.40
CA ASN A 38 3.08 -5.27 1.25
C ASN A 38 4.59 -5.17 1.35
N GLY A 39 5.16 -4.09 0.82
CA GLY A 39 6.59 -3.77 1.00
C GLY A 39 7.00 -3.65 2.47
N PHE A 40 6.05 -3.27 3.35
CA PHE A 40 6.24 -3.24 4.79
C PHE A 40 6.62 -4.61 5.36
N ASP A 41 5.99 -5.68 4.90
CA ASP A 41 6.29 -7.05 5.36
C ASP A 41 7.73 -7.42 5.01
N GLY A 42 8.18 -7.09 3.80
CA GLY A 42 9.57 -7.28 3.39
C GLY A 42 10.54 -6.43 4.23
N ALA A 43 10.18 -5.17 4.51
CA ALA A 43 11.00 -4.29 5.34
C ALA A 43 11.13 -4.82 6.78
N VAL A 44 10.09 -5.44 7.34
CA VAL A 44 10.14 -6.13 8.64
C VAL A 44 11.01 -7.39 8.55
N ILE A 45 10.79 -8.26 7.56
CA ILE A 45 11.56 -9.51 7.40
C ILE A 45 13.06 -9.21 7.33
N TYR A 46 13.47 -8.25 6.50
CA TYR A 46 14.89 -7.91 6.32
C TYR A 46 15.46 -6.96 7.36
N GLY A 47 14.66 -6.53 8.35
CA GLY A 47 15.12 -5.66 9.44
C GLY A 47 15.41 -4.22 9.02
N PHE A 48 14.88 -3.74 7.90
CA PHE A 48 15.08 -2.35 7.45
C PHE A 48 14.41 -1.32 8.37
N LEU A 49 13.47 -1.76 9.21
CA LEU A 49 12.75 -0.92 10.16
C LEU A 49 13.22 -1.11 11.62
N LYS A 50 14.26 -1.90 11.88
CA LYS A 50 14.70 -2.28 13.24
C LYS A 50 15.09 -1.10 14.13
N ASP A 51 15.62 -0.05 13.53
CA ASP A 51 16.06 1.15 14.26
C ASP A 51 14.96 2.23 14.36
N ALA A 52 13.88 2.09 13.58
CA ALA A 52 12.76 3.03 13.53
C ALA A 52 11.54 2.55 14.32
N LEU A 53 11.34 1.24 14.46
CA LEU A 53 10.20 0.63 15.13
C LEU A 53 10.66 -0.43 16.13
N GLU A 54 9.99 -0.49 17.29
CA GLU A 54 10.18 -1.60 18.23
C GLU A 54 9.60 -2.90 17.65
N HIS A 55 10.38 -3.98 17.71
CA HIS A 55 9.96 -5.32 17.27
C HIS A 55 10.01 -6.30 18.46
N LYS A 56 8.97 -7.15 18.57
CA LYS A 56 8.90 -8.23 19.55
C LYS A 56 8.66 -9.55 18.84
N PHE A 57 9.66 -10.42 18.87
CA PHE A 57 9.60 -11.74 18.26
C PHE A 57 8.90 -12.78 19.16
N PRO A 58 8.20 -13.78 18.58
CA PRO A 58 7.94 -13.90 17.16
C PRO A 58 7.05 -12.77 16.63
N VAL A 59 7.35 -12.25 15.42
CA VAL A 59 6.52 -11.26 14.75
C VAL A 59 5.55 -11.97 13.82
N THR A 60 4.26 -11.74 13.98
CA THR A 60 3.24 -12.07 12.98
C THR A 60 3.23 -10.99 11.92
N LEU A 61 3.37 -11.36 10.65
CA LEU A 61 3.39 -10.46 9.51
C LEU A 61 1.97 -10.03 9.09
N GLY A 62 1.89 -9.05 8.18
CA GLY A 62 0.66 -8.57 7.56
C GLY A 62 0.13 -7.29 8.17
N LYS A 63 -0.15 -6.32 7.30
CA LYS A 63 -0.72 -5.02 7.69
C LYS A 63 -2.19 -4.92 7.33
N ASP A 64 -2.56 -5.33 6.13
CA ASP A 64 -3.94 -5.25 5.65
C ASP A 64 -4.79 -6.36 6.26
N PHE A 65 -6.05 -6.07 6.55
CA PHE A 65 -7.05 -7.07 6.92
C PHE A 65 -8.43 -6.75 6.35
N ALA A 66 -9.19 -7.79 6.08
CA ALA A 66 -10.64 -7.76 5.95
C ALA A 66 -11.22 -8.96 6.68
N GLY A 67 -12.35 -8.78 7.35
CA GLY A 67 -12.95 -9.85 8.13
C GLY A 67 -14.22 -9.42 8.84
N THR A 68 -14.54 -10.16 9.91
CA THR A 68 -15.68 -9.88 10.77
C THR A 68 -15.24 -9.68 12.21
N VAL A 69 -15.90 -8.78 12.91
CA VAL A 69 -15.73 -8.60 14.35
C VAL A 69 -16.12 -9.88 15.06
N GLU A 70 -15.19 -10.47 15.79
CA GLU A 70 -15.38 -11.69 16.59
C GLU A 70 -15.76 -11.35 18.03
N ALA A 71 -15.03 -10.37 18.61
CA ALA A 71 -15.25 -9.89 19.97
C ALA A 71 -14.78 -8.43 20.09
N VAL A 72 -15.28 -7.73 21.08
CA VAL A 72 -14.93 -6.34 21.36
C VAL A 72 -14.56 -6.15 22.83
N GLY A 73 -13.62 -5.25 23.08
CA GLY A 73 -13.31 -4.78 24.43
C GLY A 73 -14.27 -3.73 24.94
N GLU A 74 -14.06 -3.30 26.18
CA GLU A 74 -14.88 -2.24 26.80
C GLU A 74 -14.74 -0.91 26.04
N GLY A 75 -15.85 -0.19 25.87
CA GLY A 75 -15.90 1.13 25.24
C GLY A 75 -15.92 1.11 23.70
N VAL A 76 -16.01 -0.06 23.07
CA VAL A 76 -16.12 -0.20 21.61
C VAL A 76 -17.56 -0.08 21.16
N GLY A 77 -17.81 0.69 20.09
CA GLY A 77 -19.16 0.90 19.53
C GLY A 77 -19.58 -0.15 18.50
N ARG A 78 -18.65 -0.96 17.98
CA ARG A 78 -18.93 -2.05 17.03
C ARG A 78 -19.46 -3.30 17.75
N THR A 79 -20.07 -4.20 16.97
CA THR A 79 -20.65 -5.45 17.50
C THR A 79 -20.09 -6.68 16.75
N ALA A 80 -20.14 -7.84 17.42
CA ALA A 80 -19.76 -9.11 16.79
C ALA A 80 -20.63 -9.35 15.53
N GLY A 81 -19.97 -9.76 14.45
CA GLY A 81 -20.59 -9.96 13.16
C GLY A 81 -20.44 -8.78 12.18
N ASP A 82 -20.07 -7.58 12.65
CA ASP A 82 -19.82 -6.44 11.78
C ASP A 82 -18.69 -6.75 10.79
N ARG A 83 -18.90 -6.45 9.51
CA ARG A 83 -17.87 -6.56 8.48
C ARG A 83 -16.94 -5.35 8.53
N VAL A 84 -15.65 -5.60 8.63
CA VAL A 84 -14.63 -4.56 8.76
C VAL A 84 -13.42 -4.84 7.88
N PHE A 85 -12.70 -3.78 7.56
CA PHE A 85 -11.40 -3.86 6.89
C PHE A 85 -10.49 -2.73 7.36
N GLY A 86 -9.20 -2.85 7.10
CA GLY A 86 -8.27 -1.80 7.45
C GLY A 86 -6.83 -2.24 7.48
N VAL A 87 -6.05 -1.56 8.34
CA VAL A 87 -4.60 -1.71 8.48
C VAL A 87 -4.25 -1.86 9.95
N VAL A 88 -3.44 -2.85 10.28
CA VAL A 88 -2.93 -3.02 11.65
C VAL A 88 -1.96 -1.89 11.96
N MET A 89 -2.37 -1.00 12.86
CA MET A 89 -1.61 0.19 13.28
C MET A 89 -1.30 0.10 14.77
N LYS A 90 -0.18 -0.56 15.08
CA LYS A 90 0.32 -0.71 16.45
C LYS A 90 1.70 -0.09 16.59
N PRO A 91 2.05 0.46 17.77
CA PRO A 91 3.37 1.08 18.01
C PRO A 91 4.51 0.07 18.02
N VAL A 92 4.21 -1.19 18.33
CA VAL A 92 5.18 -2.30 18.35
C VAL A 92 4.82 -3.27 17.24
N VAL A 93 5.82 -3.68 16.47
CA VAL A 93 5.68 -4.70 15.41
C VAL A 93 5.77 -6.07 16.08
N GLN A 94 4.63 -6.68 16.30
CA GLN A 94 4.50 -8.02 16.89
C GLN A 94 3.30 -8.76 16.29
N ASP A 95 2.13 -8.14 16.30
CA ASP A 95 0.89 -8.74 15.83
C ASP A 95 0.55 -8.20 14.44
N GLY A 96 0.25 -9.09 13.52
CA GLY A 96 -0.12 -8.76 12.15
C GLY A 96 -1.34 -9.55 11.66
N ALA A 97 -1.78 -9.24 10.47
CA ALA A 97 -3.02 -9.73 9.89
C ALA A 97 -2.86 -10.93 8.94
N LEU A 98 -1.64 -11.42 8.71
CA LEU A 98 -1.45 -12.75 8.10
C LEU A 98 -1.67 -13.84 9.17
N ALA A 99 -2.86 -13.81 9.78
CA ALA A 99 -3.28 -14.67 10.87
C ALA A 99 -4.80 -14.84 10.87
N GLU A 100 -5.30 -15.93 11.45
CA GLU A 100 -6.74 -16.18 11.55
C GLU A 100 -7.49 -15.12 12.36
N TYR A 101 -6.81 -14.46 13.30
CA TYR A 101 -7.37 -13.37 14.11
C TYR A 101 -6.32 -12.29 14.34
N VAL A 102 -6.79 -11.05 14.42
CA VAL A 102 -5.95 -9.89 14.78
C VAL A 102 -6.72 -8.95 15.70
N VAL A 103 -6.02 -8.34 16.65
CA VAL A 103 -6.58 -7.28 17.49
C VAL A 103 -6.16 -5.92 16.94
N VAL A 104 -7.13 -5.04 16.75
CA VAL A 104 -6.95 -3.65 16.27
C VAL A 104 -7.69 -2.67 17.16
N GLY A 105 -7.23 -1.42 17.21
CA GLY A 105 -7.95 -0.35 17.91
C GLY A 105 -9.16 0.14 17.11
N GLU A 106 -10.24 0.55 17.78
CA GLU A 106 -11.46 1.04 17.10
C GLU A 106 -11.28 2.39 16.40
N GLY A 107 -10.45 3.27 16.96
CA GLY A 107 -10.40 4.67 16.53
C GLY A 107 -9.54 4.95 15.29
N TYR A 108 -8.69 4.02 14.87
CA TYR A 108 -7.74 4.25 13.79
C TYR A 108 -7.33 2.95 13.10
N GLY A 109 -7.20 3.01 11.77
CA GLY A 109 -6.80 1.86 10.97
C GLY A 109 -7.93 0.87 10.66
N ILE A 110 -9.18 1.21 10.95
CA ILE A 110 -10.32 0.34 10.72
C ILE A 110 -11.55 1.12 10.22
N ALA A 111 -12.25 0.56 9.25
CA ALA A 111 -13.53 1.05 8.74
C ALA A 111 -14.54 -0.10 8.58
N ALA A 112 -15.82 0.23 8.47
CA ALA A 112 -16.83 -0.72 8.05
C ALA A 112 -16.58 -1.13 6.60
N ALA A 113 -16.73 -2.42 6.28
CA ALA A 113 -16.70 -2.90 4.90
C ALA A 113 -18.13 -2.79 4.33
N PRO A 114 -18.40 -1.83 3.42
CA PRO A 114 -19.74 -1.63 2.87
C PRO A 114 -20.21 -2.83 2.06
N GLU A 115 -21.53 -2.92 1.86
CA GLU A 115 -22.11 -3.87 0.93
C GLU A 115 -21.55 -3.61 -0.47
N GLY A 116 -21.22 -4.68 -1.22
CA GLY A 116 -20.59 -4.58 -2.54
C GLY A 116 -19.06 -4.51 -2.52
N LEU A 117 -18.43 -4.24 -1.39
CA LEU A 117 -16.98 -4.40 -1.29
C LEU A 117 -16.63 -5.87 -1.06
N GLU A 118 -16.02 -6.50 -2.08
CA GLU A 118 -15.59 -7.90 -2.01
C GLU A 118 -14.48 -8.08 -0.95
N PRO A 119 -14.52 -9.15 -0.13
CA PRO A 119 -13.55 -9.35 0.96
C PRO A 119 -12.08 -9.35 0.51
N ALA A 120 -11.77 -9.94 -0.66
CA ALA A 120 -10.43 -9.93 -1.21
C ALA A 120 -9.97 -8.51 -1.58
N HIS A 121 -10.87 -7.69 -2.14
CA HIS A 121 -10.59 -6.29 -2.43
C HIS A 121 -10.38 -5.48 -1.14
N ALA A 122 -11.26 -5.67 -0.14
CA ALA A 122 -11.12 -5.01 1.16
C ALA A 122 -9.78 -5.33 1.84
N GLY A 123 -9.35 -6.62 1.81
CA GLY A 123 -8.06 -7.07 2.38
C GLY A 123 -6.82 -6.65 1.59
N ALA A 124 -6.96 -6.01 0.43
CA ALA A 124 -5.84 -5.53 -0.39
C ALA A 124 -5.84 -4.00 -0.56
N LEU A 125 -6.79 -3.31 0.04
CA LEU A 125 -7.04 -1.88 -0.18
C LEU A 125 -6.34 -0.96 0.82
N GLY A 126 -6.30 -1.34 2.09
CA GLY A 126 -6.02 -0.45 3.22
C GLY A 126 -4.70 0.29 3.14
N LEU A 127 -3.56 -0.42 3.24
CA LEU A 127 -2.24 0.21 3.36
C LEU A 127 -1.80 0.88 2.06
N ALA A 128 -1.85 0.15 0.95
CA ALA A 128 -1.40 0.67 -0.34
C ALA A 128 -2.34 1.77 -0.87
N GLY A 129 -3.65 1.63 -0.66
CA GLY A 129 -4.63 2.65 -1.01
C GLY A 129 -4.44 3.94 -0.21
N SER A 130 -4.28 3.84 1.10
CA SER A 130 -4.03 5.02 1.96
C SER A 130 -2.71 5.72 1.62
N ALA A 131 -1.65 4.96 1.30
CA ALA A 131 -0.40 5.54 0.83
C ALA A 131 -0.59 6.30 -0.50
N ALA A 132 -1.32 5.70 -1.45
CA ALA A 132 -1.59 6.35 -2.74
C ALA A 132 -2.43 7.62 -2.60
N VAL A 133 -3.45 7.60 -1.72
CA VAL A 133 -4.22 8.81 -1.36
C VAL A 133 -3.30 9.89 -0.82
N GLY A 134 -2.44 9.58 0.15
CA GLY A 134 -1.50 10.55 0.72
C GLY A 134 -0.51 11.10 -0.31
N VAL A 135 -0.03 10.27 -1.25
CA VAL A 135 0.83 10.70 -2.36
C VAL A 135 0.09 11.69 -3.27
N ILE A 136 -1.13 11.37 -3.69
CA ILE A 136 -1.88 12.24 -4.61
C ILE A 136 -2.34 13.52 -3.91
N ASP A 137 -2.73 13.45 -2.65
CA ASP A 137 -3.08 14.64 -1.85
C ASP A 137 -1.85 15.56 -1.66
N ALA A 138 -0.65 15.02 -1.43
CA ALA A 138 0.60 15.80 -1.35
C ALA A 138 1.01 16.42 -2.69
N LEU A 139 0.82 15.70 -3.78
CA LEU A 139 1.11 16.19 -5.13
C LEU A 139 0.05 17.19 -5.63
N ALA A 140 -1.19 17.07 -5.16
CA ALA A 140 -2.34 17.89 -5.55
C ALA A 140 -2.39 18.19 -7.06
N PRO A 141 -2.34 17.18 -7.96
CA PRO A 141 -2.24 17.39 -9.38
C PRO A 141 -3.47 18.11 -9.94
N GLN A 142 -3.24 19.05 -10.86
CA GLN A 142 -4.29 19.82 -11.48
C GLN A 142 -4.57 19.31 -12.91
N GLN A 143 -5.76 19.61 -13.42
CA GLN A 143 -6.09 19.34 -14.82
C GLN A 143 -5.06 19.97 -15.76
N GLY A 144 -4.54 19.18 -16.70
CA GLY A 144 -3.53 19.61 -17.67
C GLY A 144 -2.08 19.53 -17.17
N GLU A 145 -1.83 19.27 -15.88
CA GLU A 145 -0.48 18.98 -15.40
C GLU A 145 -0.03 17.58 -15.83
N THR A 146 1.28 17.38 -15.86
CA THR A 146 1.90 16.08 -16.12
C THR A 146 2.38 15.48 -14.81
N VAL A 147 1.91 14.26 -14.50
CA VAL A 147 2.30 13.51 -13.31
C VAL A 147 3.07 12.26 -13.71
N LEU A 148 4.27 12.10 -13.17
CA LEU A 148 5.07 10.89 -13.32
C LEU A 148 4.84 9.96 -12.12
N VAL A 149 4.48 8.70 -12.39
CA VAL A 149 4.37 7.67 -11.35
C VAL A 149 5.50 6.66 -11.54
N ILE A 150 6.52 6.70 -10.68
CA ILE A 150 7.65 5.77 -10.67
C ILE A 150 7.31 4.61 -9.73
N GLY A 151 7.38 3.37 -10.24
CA GLY A 151 6.87 2.17 -9.56
C GLY A 151 5.36 1.97 -9.78
N ALA A 152 4.86 2.40 -10.94
CA ALA A 152 3.43 2.40 -11.28
C ALA A 152 2.78 1.01 -11.29
N THR A 153 3.55 -0.04 -11.52
CA THR A 153 3.05 -1.43 -11.54
C THR A 153 2.87 -2.05 -10.15
N GLY A 154 3.47 -1.45 -9.11
CA GLY A 154 3.34 -1.93 -7.73
C GLY A 154 1.99 -1.59 -7.09
N GLY A 155 1.75 -2.11 -5.89
CA GLY A 155 0.46 -1.93 -5.19
C GLY A 155 0.08 -0.46 -4.99
N VAL A 156 0.99 0.38 -4.47
CA VAL A 156 0.74 1.82 -4.28
C VAL A 156 0.62 2.53 -5.63
N GLY A 157 1.52 2.20 -6.58
CA GLY A 157 1.56 2.82 -7.90
C GLY A 157 0.29 2.59 -8.71
N ALA A 158 -0.27 1.39 -8.65
CA ALA A 158 -1.50 1.05 -9.35
C ALA A 158 -2.73 1.86 -8.86
N TYR A 159 -2.78 2.20 -7.57
CA TYR A 159 -3.79 3.14 -7.06
C TYR A 159 -3.45 4.59 -7.43
N ALA A 160 -2.17 4.99 -7.32
CA ALA A 160 -1.74 6.35 -7.63
C ALA A 160 -2.01 6.74 -9.09
N VAL A 161 -1.77 5.83 -10.05
CA VAL A 161 -2.12 6.04 -11.47
C VAL A 161 -3.61 6.35 -11.63
N GLN A 162 -4.49 5.55 -11.04
CA GLN A 162 -5.93 5.74 -11.12
C GLN A 162 -6.38 7.06 -10.49
N LEU A 163 -5.86 7.37 -9.30
CA LEU A 163 -6.20 8.60 -8.57
C LEU A 163 -5.68 9.85 -9.31
N ALA A 164 -4.45 9.80 -9.86
CA ALA A 164 -3.91 10.91 -10.66
C ALA A 164 -4.71 11.12 -11.95
N ALA A 165 -5.07 10.06 -12.67
CA ALA A 165 -5.85 10.17 -13.90
C ALA A 165 -7.22 10.87 -13.69
N LYS A 166 -7.83 10.67 -12.52
CA LYS A 166 -9.12 11.30 -12.18
C LYS A 166 -9.06 12.81 -11.98
N THR A 167 -7.89 13.36 -11.73
CA THR A 167 -7.73 14.83 -11.61
C THR A 167 -7.72 15.53 -12.97
N GLY A 168 -7.69 14.77 -14.07
CA GLY A 168 -7.52 15.30 -15.43
C GLY A 168 -6.07 15.60 -15.78
N ALA A 169 -5.12 15.12 -14.97
CA ALA A 169 -3.69 15.21 -15.28
C ALA A 169 -3.28 14.21 -16.37
N THR A 170 -2.23 14.54 -17.12
CA THR A 170 -1.56 13.61 -18.02
C THR A 170 -0.65 12.70 -17.20
N VAL A 171 -0.97 11.42 -17.10
CA VAL A 171 -0.22 10.46 -16.29
C VAL A 171 0.82 9.74 -17.13
N ILE A 172 2.10 9.87 -16.75
CA ILE A 172 3.22 9.08 -17.27
C ILE A 172 3.53 7.99 -16.24
N ALA A 173 3.41 6.73 -16.61
CA ALA A 173 3.65 5.58 -15.75
C ALA A 173 4.92 4.84 -16.17
N THR A 174 5.73 4.40 -15.19
CA THR A 174 6.87 3.52 -15.49
C THR A 174 6.41 2.06 -15.52
N ALA A 175 6.72 1.36 -16.61
CA ALA A 175 6.42 -0.06 -16.77
C ALA A 175 7.32 -0.67 -17.86
N LYS A 176 7.61 -1.96 -17.77
CA LYS A 176 8.28 -2.70 -18.87
C LYS A 176 7.34 -2.85 -20.06
N PRO A 177 7.90 -2.97 -21.28
CA PRO A 177 7.11 -3.29 -22.45
C PRO A 177 6.32 -4.61 -22.30
N GLY A 178 5.14 -4.67 -22.87
CA GLY A 178 4.26 -5.85 -22.83
C GLY A 178 3.17 -5.75 -21.76
N ALA A 179 2.99 -6.80 -20.97
CA ALA A 179 1.88 -6.93 -20.03
C ALA A 179 1.82 -5.80 -18.98
N GLU A 180 2.96 -5.33 -18.48
CA GLU A 180 3.01 -4.21 -17.53
C GLU A 180 2.51 -2.90 -18.18
N THR A 181 2.88 -2.65 -19.45
CA THR A 181 2.40 -1.49 -20.21
C THR A 181 0.87 -1.51 -20.34
N GLU A 182 0.30 -2.64 -20.72
CA GLU A 182 -1.16 -2.77 -20.87
C GLU A 182 -1.88 -2.64 -19.52
N PHE A 183 -1.29 -3.15 -18.46
CA PHE A 183 -1.80 -3.01 -17.10
C PHE A 183 -1.91 -1.53 -16.69
N VAL A 184 -0.83 -0.76 -16.76
CA VAL A 184 -0.87 0.65 -16.33
C VAL A 184 -1.73 1.53 -17.24
N LYS A 185 -1.82 1.22 -18.55
CA LYS A 185 -2.78 1.87 -19.45
C LYS A 185 -4.22 1.60 -19.05
N GLY A 186 -4.53 0.35 -18.68
CA GLY A 186 -5.85 -0.04 -18.18
C GLY A 186 -6.24 0.69 -16.89
N LEU A 187 -5.25 1.18 -16.12
CA LEU A 187 -5.45 1.99 -14.92
C LEU A 187 -5.57 3.51 -15.20
N GLY A 188 -5.38 3.94 -16.45
CA GLY A 188 -5.52 5.35 -16.84
C GLY A 188 -4.21 6.08 -17.14
N ALA A 189 -3.07 5.38 -17.27
CA ALA A 189 -1.83 6.00 -17.72
C ALA A 189 -1.98 6.50 -19.18
N THR A 190 -1.66 7.78 -19.40
CA THR A 190 -1.69 8.40 -20.74
C THR A 190 -0.46 7.99 -21.56
N HIS A 191 0.70 7.97 -20.91
CA HIS A 191 1.97 7.56 -21.48
C HIS A 191 2.64 6.51 -20.59
N VAL A 192 3.41 5.64 -21.22
CA VAL A 192 4.20 4.62 -20.52
C VAL A 192 5.65 4.72 -20.97
N VAL A 193 6.55 4.68 -20.00
CA VAL A 193 8.00 4.73 -20.20
C VAL A 193 8.66 3.50 -19.58
N ASP A 194 9.66 2.96 -20.28
CA ASP A 194 10.40 1.78 -19.82
C ASP A 194 11.46 2.17 -18.80
N HIS A 195 11.26 1.76 -17.53
CA HIS A 195 12.22 2.03 -16.45
C HIS A 195 13.53 1.21 -16.57
N THR A 196 13.63 0.25 -17.49
CA THR A 196 14.86 -0.52 -17.73
C THR A 196 15.79 0.17 -18.73
N GLY A 197 15.28 1.18 -19.46
CA GLY A 197 16.04 2.01 -20.39
C GLY A 197 16.46 3.36 -19.80
N ASP A 198 16.83 4.30 -20.66
CA ASP A 198 17.12 5.69 -20.26
C ASP A 198 15.80 6.41 -19.92
N LEU A 199 15.41 6.33 -18.66
CA LEU A 199 14.18 6.96 -18.16
C LEU A 199 14.19 8.48 -18.37
N ALA A 200 15.33 9.13 -18.16
CA ALA A 200 15.44 10.58 -18.27
C ALA A 200 15.22 11.06 -19.72
N ALA A 201 15.82 10.38 -20.68
CA ALA A 201 15.60 10.69 -22.09
C ALA A 201 14.14 10.51 -22.52
N GLN A 202 13.50 9.41 -22.08
CA GLN A 202 12.10 9.14 -22.37
C GLN A 202 11.16 10.20 -21.77
N ILE A 203 11.39 10.61 -20.52
CA ILE A 203 10.58 11.64 -19.85
C ILE A 203 10.78 12.98 -20.53
N ARG A 204 12.03 13.39 -20.87
CA ARG A 204 12.30 14.66 -21.55
C ARG A 204 11.70 14.72 -22.97
N ALA A 205 11.55 13.58 -23.64
CA ALA A 205 10.85 13.54 -24.92
C ALA A 205 9.34 13.83 -24.78
N LEU A 206 8.71 13.46 -23.66
CA LEU A 206 7.29 13.71 -23.37
C LEU A 206 7.08 15.06 -22.67
N SER A 207 8.01 15.48 -21.83
CA SER A 207 7.96 16.71 -21.02
C SER A 207 9.35 17.37 -20.99
N PRO A 208 9.71 18.15 -22.00
CA PRO A 208 11.06 18.71 -22.13
C PRO A 208 11.53 19.56 -20.96
N GLY A 209 10.61 20.25 -20.29
CA GLY A 209 10.88 21.08 -19.08
C GLY A 209 10.85 20.30 -17.76
N GLY A 210 10.64 19.00 -17.79
CA GLY A 210 10.35 18.17 -16.62
C GLY A 210 8.85 18.03 -16.33
N VAL A 211 8.47 17.11 -15.46
CA VAL A 211 7.08 16.88 -15.05
C VAL A 211 6.67 17.85 -13.94
N HIS A 212 5.39 18.19 -13.84
CA HIS A 212 4.86 19.08 -12.80
C HIS A 212 4.88 18.41 -11.42
N ALA A 213 4.65 17.10 -11.39
CA ALA A 213 4.61 16.31 -10.16
C ALA A 213 5.14 14.90 -10.39
N ALA A 214 5.79 14.31 -9.38
CA ALA A 214 6.28 12.94 -9.43
C ALA A 214 5.94 12.17 -8.14
N ALA A 215 5.35 10.98 -8.29
CA ALA A 215 5.19 9.99 -7.25
C ALA A 215 6.41 9.05 -7.28
N HIS A 216 7.27 9.11 -6.27
CA HIS A 216 8.43 8.25 -6.09
C HIS A 216 8.07 7.07 -5.18
N LEU A 217 7.84 5.91 -5.81
CA LEU A 217 7.40 4.69 -5.13
C LEU A 217 8.39 3.52 -5.36
N ALA A 218 9.43 3.75 -6.14
CA ALA A 218 10.52 2.81 -6.43
C ALA A 218 11.74 3.55 -6.96
N GLY A 219 12.91 2.93 -6.88
CA GLY A 219 14.14 3.41 -7.50
C GLY A 219 14.87 4.49 -6.71
N ASP A 220 15.73 5.23 -7.40
CA ASP A 220 16.58 6.27 -6.81
C ASP A 220 15.82 7.60 -6.70
N PRO A 221 15.71 8.20 -5.49
CA PRO A 221 14.96 9.43 -5.29
C PRO A 221 15.59 10.66 -5.94
N VAL A 222 16.92 10.72 -6.05
CA VAL A 222 17.63 11.86 -6.64
C VAL A 222 17.41 11.87 -8.16
N ALA A 223 17.48 10.68 -8.78
CA ALA A 223 17.14 10.53 -10.19
C ALA A 223 15.67 10.89 -10.47
N ALA A 224 14.74 10.52 -9.57
CA ALA A 224 13.33 10.89 -9.67
C ALA A 224 13.14 12.42 -9.58
N ALA A 225 13.80 13.06 -8.61
CA ALA A 225 13.74 14.51 -8.40
C ALA A 225 14.26 15.31 -9.60
N ALA A 226 15.31 14.82 -10.27
CA ALA A 226 15.88 15.44 -11.47
C ALA A 226 14.94 15.44 -12.70
N LEU A 227 13.82 14.71 -12.64
CA LEU A 227 12.80 14.67 -13.69
C LEU A 227 11.68 15.69 -13.45
N VAL A 228 11.62 16.29 -12.27
CA VAL A 228 10.60 17.27 -11.89
C VAL A 228 11.03 18.67 -12.37
N ALA A 229 10.10 19.42 -12.92
CA ALA A 229 10.32 20.80 -13.35
C ALA A 229 10.60 21.72 -12.15
N ALA A 230 11.32 22.82 -12.36
CA ALA A 230 11.49 23.86 -11.35
C ALA A 230 10.13 24.34 -10.81
N GLY A 231 10.02 24.48 -9.49
CA GLY A 231 8.76 24.78 -8.80
C GLY A 231 7.77 23.60 -8.73
N GLY A 232 8.14 22.42 -9.24
CA GLY A 232 7.30 21.21 -9.19
C GLY A 232 7.27 20.50 -7.84
N ARG A 233 6.66 19.31 -7.79
CA ARG A 233 6.39 18.59 -6.55
C ARG A 233 6.80 17.11 -6.67
N LEU A 234 7.40 16.58 -5.61
CA LEU A 234 7.70 15.15 -5.50
C LEU A 234 7.15 14.60 -4.18
N ALA A 235 6.40 13.51 -4.23
CA ALA A 235 5.97 12.77 -3.06
C ALA A 235 6.60 11.38 -3.04
N SER A 236 7.22 11.00 -1.92
CA SER A 236 7.93 9.73 -1.79
C SER A 236 7.36 8.91 -0.64
N THR A 237 7.14 7.61 -0.88
CA THR A 237 6.82 6.63 0.17
C THR A 237 8.06 5.88 0.69
N LEU A 238 9.25 6.25 0.22
CA LEU A 238 10.52 5.56 0.53
C LEU A 238 11.45 6.40 1.42
N GLY A 239 10.89 7.32 2.23
CA GLY A 239 11.63 8.10 3.20
C GLY A 239 12.46 9.26 2.64
N PHE A 240 12.29 9.61 1.36
CA PHE A 240 12.91 10.81 0.80
C PHE A 240 12.06 12.03 1.15
N GLY A 241 12.60 12.90 1.98
CA GLY A 241 11.92 14.07 2.52
C GLY A 241 12.58 15.40 2.15
N PRO A 242 12.01 16.53 2.60
CA PRO A 242 12.49 17.87 2.25
C PRO A 242 13.93 18.14 2.70
N GLU A 243 14.39 17.51 3.78
CA GLU A 243 15.75 17.64 4.30
C GLU A 243 16.83 17.08 3.36
N ALA A 244 16.47 16.10 2.52
CA ALA A 244 17.36 15.52 1.52
C ALA A 244 17.30 16.27 0.15
N ALA A 245 16.47 17.29 0.05
CA ALA A 245 16.17 17.99 -1.21
C ALA A 245 16.40 19.51 -1.15
N THR A 246 17.14 20.01 -0.17
CA THR A 246 17.31 21.46 0.11
C THR A 246 17.94 22.26 -1.02
N GLU A 247 18.67 21.63 -1.92
CA GLU A 247 19.31 22.26 -3.07
C GLU A 247 18.46 22.20 -4.35
N LEU A 248 17.29 21.56 -4.28
CA LEU A 248 16.40 21.39 -5.43
C LEU A 248 15.30 22.44 -5.43
N ASP A 249 15.03 23.03 -6.58
CA ASP A 249 13.91 23.97 -6.76
C ASP A 249 12.58 23.20 -6.97
N ILE A 250 12.24 22.33 -6.01
CA ILE A 250 10.99 21.54 -5.98
C ILE A 250 10.50 21.38 -4.55
N THR A 251 9.21 21.15 -4.38
CA THR A 251 8.64 20.74 -3.09
C THR A 251 8.70 19.23 -2.96
N VAL A 252 9.35 18.73 -1.89
CA VAL A 252 9.42 17.29 -1.59
C VAL A 252 8.62 16.97 -0.34
N THR A 253 7.80 15.91 -0.41
CA THR A 253 7.01 15.41 0.72
C THR A 253 7.30 13.93 0.94
N SER A 254 7.75 13.57 2.14
CA SER A 254 7.78 12.17 2.57
C SER A 254 6.40 11.76 3.04
N VAL A 255 5.84 10.72 2.43
CA VAL A 255 4.47 10.26 2.66
C VAL A 255 4.48 8.93 3.39
N MET A 256 3.82 8.87 4.52
CA MET A 256 3.44 7.63 5.18
C MET A 256 1.95 7.36 4.97
N ALA A 257 1.57 6.10 4.86
CA ALA A 257 0.16 5.73 4.78
C ALA A 257 -0.59 6.22 6.03
N ASN A 258 -1.69 6.92 5.81
CA ASN A 258 -2.60 7.38 6.86
C ASN A 258 -3.96 6.71 6.69
N PRO A 259 -4.17 5.49 7.22
CA PRO A 259 -5.43 4.76 7.12
C PRO A 259 -6.44 5.22 8.17
N ASP A 260 -6.69 6.53 8.28
CA ASP A 260 -7.78 7.02 9.10
C ASP A 260 -9.14 6.54 8.55
N PRO A 261 -10.20 6.50 9.37
CA PRO A 261 -11.49 6.00 8.95
C PRO A 261 -12.03 6.69 7.69
N ALA A 262 -11.89 8.00 7.56
CA ALA A 262 -12.39 8.76 6.41
C ALA A 262 -11.65 8.39 5.12
N THR A 263 -10.33 8.19 5.20
CA THR A 263 -9.52 7.71 4.06
C THR A 263 -9.93 6.31 3.64
N LEU A 264 -10.13 5.39 4.59
CA LEU A 264 -10.57 4.03 4.31
C LEU A 264 -11.98 4.00 3.70
N GLU A 265 -12.93 4.78 4.24
CA GLU A 265 -14.29 4.91 3.71
C GLU A 265 -14.27 5.48 2.28
N ARG A 266 -13.51 6.55 2.02
CA ARG A 266 -13.35 7.13 0.68
C ARG A 266 -12.83 6.10 -0.33
N LEU A 267 -11.87 5.27 0.06
CA LEU A 267 -11.34 4.19 -0.77
C LEU A 267 -12.39 3.10 -1.03
N ALA A 268 -13.11 2.68 -0.01
CA ALA A 268 -14.16 1.68 -0.13
C ALA A 268 -15.28 2.15 -1.06
N ASP A 269 -15.77 3.37 -0.89
CA ASP A 269 -16.80 3.98 -1.75
C ASP A 269 -16.32 4.09 -3.20
N ALA A 270 -15.05 4.45 -3.42
CA ALA A 270 -14.48 4.51 -4.76
C ALA A 270 -14.43 3.12 -5.42
N VAL A 271 -14.18 2.07 -4.67
CA VAL A 271 -14.20 0.69 -5.20
C VAL A 271 -15.64 0.25 -5.48
N VAL A 272 -16.56 0.45 -4.55
CA VAL A 272 -17.97 0.04 -4.70
C VAL A 272 -18.64 0.77 -5.87
N SER A 273 -18.34 2.05 -6.07
CA SER A 273 -18.85 2.83 -7.22
C SER A 273 -18.19 2.49 -8.56
N GLY A 274 -17.16 1.61 -8.57
CA GLY A 274 -16.38 1.31 -9.78
C GLY A 274 -15.42 2.44 -10.18
N ALA A 275 -15.29 3.45 -9.33
CA ALA A 275 -14.36 4.55 -9.57
C ALA A 275 -12.89 4.16 -9.32
N LEU A 276 -12.62 3.17 -8.50
CA LEU A 276 -11.29 2.63 -8.23
C LEU A 276 -11.32 1.10 -8.37
N THR A 277 -10.34 0.54 -9.06
CA THR A 277 -10.15 -0.90 -9.17
C THR A 277 -9.06 -1.35 -8.21
N VAL A 278 -9.30 -2.46 -7.49
CA VAL A 278 -8.28 -3.12 -6.66
C VAL A 278 -7.55 -4.14 -7.53
N PRO A 279 -6.29 -3.89 -7.91
CA PRO A 279 -5.60 -4.71 -8.91
C PRO A 279 -4.93 -5.92 -8.25
N ILE A 280 -5.70 -6.96 -7.92
CA ILE A 280 -5.17 -8.23 -7.40
C ILE A 280 -4.62 -9.04 -8.56
N ALA A 281 -3.29 -9.27 -8.56
CA ALA A 281 -2.62 -10.07 -9.59
C ALA A 281 -2.67 -11.56 -9.28
N GLN A 282 -2.49 -11.92 -8.00
CA GLN A 282 -2.45 -13.31 -7.54
C GLN A 282 -3.09 -13.39 -6.15
N THR A 283 -3.61 -14.58 -5.85
CA THR A 283 -4.16 -14.90 -4.52
C THR A 283 -3.54 -16.21 -4.03
N PHE A 284 -3.09 -16.22 -2.79
CA PHE A 284 -2.55 -17.41 -2.11
C PHE A 284 -3.35 -17.70 -0.84
N GLY A 285 -3.48 -18.97 -0.49
CA GLY A 285 -3.94 -19.32 0.85
C GLY A 285 -2.83 -19.07 1.89
N LEU A 286 -3.21 -18.97 3.16
CA LEU A 286 -2.26 -18.75 4.26
C LEU A 286 -1.13 -19.79 4.25
N ASP A 287 -1.45 -21.06 3.99
CA ASP A 287 -0.48 -22.16 3.94
C ASP A 287 0.50 -22.06 2.74
N ALA A 288 0.15 -21.28 1.72
CA ALA A 288 0.97 -21.05 0.54
C ALA A 288 1.67 -19.68 0.56
N VAL A 289 1.67 -18.97 1.68
CA VAL A 289 2.17 -17.60 1.81
C VAL A 289 3.65 -17.47 1.41
N GLY A 290 4.47 -18.51 1.65
CA GLY A 290 5.87 -18.53 1.20
C GLY A 290 6.01 -18.39 -0.33
N GLN A 291 5.09 -18.98 -1.10
CA GLN A 291 5.03 -18.77 -2.56
C GLN A 291 4.58 -17.34 -2.90
N GLY A 292 3.67 -16.79 -2.10
CA GLY A 292 3.25 -15.38 -2.22
C GLY A 292 4.41 -14.41 -2.01
N PHE A 293 5.24 -14.61 -0.97
CA PHE A 293 6.44 -13.80 -0.75
C PHE A 293 7.49 -13.97 -1.86
N ALA A 294 7.67 -15.18 -2.38
CA ALA A 294 8.55 -15.41 -3.52
C ALA A 294 8.06 -14.65 -4.77
N ALA A 295 6.76 -14.71 -5.07
CA ALA A 295 6.14 -13.96 -6.16
C ALA A 295 6.28 -12.45 -5.96
N PHE A 296 6.06 -11.97 -4.73
CA PHE A 296 6.24 -10.55 -4.38
C PHE A 296 7.68 -10.08 -4.61
N GLY A 297 8.67 -10.86 -4.18
CA GLY A 297 10.09 -10.56 -4.37
C GLY A 297 10.55 -10.62 -5.82
N ALA A 298 9.90 -11.42 -6.66
CA ALA A 298 10.17 -11.48 -8.11
C ALA A 298 9.60 -10.28 -8.89
N GLY A 299 8.82 -9.41 -8.24
CA GLY A 299 8.16 -8.26 -8.85
C GLY A 299 6.81 -8.62 -9.43
N THR A 300 5.76 -8.38 -8.66
CA THR A 300 4.37 -8.62 -9.07
C THR A 300 3.73 -7.33 -9.58
N VAL A 301 2.90 -7.46 -10.59
CA VAL A 301 2.08 -6.36 -11.11
C VAL A 301 0.80 -6.27 -10.27
N GLY A 302 0.62 -5.17 -9.53
CA GLY A 302 -0.51 -5.01 -8.62
C GLY A 302 -0.28 -5.59 -7.22
N LYS A 303 -1.36 -6.08 -6.62
CA LYS A 303 -1.39 -6.62 -5.24
C LYS A 303 -1.37 -8.16 -5.23
N ILE A 304 -0.78 -8.73 -4.20
CA ILE A 304 -0.94 -10.14 -3.87
C ILE A 304 -1.89 -10.24 -2.67
N ALA A 305 -3.04 -10.86 -2.88
CA ALA A 305 -4.00 -11.15 -1.83
C ALA A 305 -3.66 -12.47 -1.12
N VAL A 306 -4.03 -12.56 0.15
CA VAL A 306 -3.93 -13.77 0.95
C VAL A 306 -5.30 -14.13 1.52
N THR A 307 -5.81 -15.31 1.19
CA THR A 307 -7.00 -15.87 1.82
C THR A 307 -6.58 -16.57 3.11
N VAL A 308 -7.16 -16.16 4.23
CA VAL A 308 -6.80 -16.66 5.57
C VAL A 308 -7.74 -17.76 6.02
N ALA A 309 -9.05 -17.61 5.80
CA ALA A 309 -10.09 -18.57 6.21
C ALA A 309 -11.17 -18.73 5.13
#